data_4430df2bd5a0395daeb7c8ecc8a28134
#
_entry.id   4430df2bd5a0395daeb7c8ecc8a28134
#
_cell.length_a   1.000
_cell.length_b   1.000
_cell.length_c   1.000
_cell.angle_alpha   90.00
_cell.angle_beta   90.00
_cell.angle_gamma   90.00
#
_symmetry.space_group_name_H-M   'P 1'
#
loop_
_entity.id
_entity.type
_entity.pdbx_description
1 polymer ?
#
loop_
_entity_poly.entity_id
_entity_poly.type
_entity_poly.pdbx_seq_one_letter_code
_entity_poly.pdbx_strand_id
1 'polypeptide(L)'
;MDNNNEIDPLFIYKLLGAKQLKLKFTNLSINTKHKNNAEFNIDTIKKISVSKGILFDDLTISLENTNIKFKKLTRNQSSYLQFKIKNLKPINAAIDDISKLLNSDKYINNKLIVSWVIKYKEILKELNIYATKKNILNIDELKVLKFYRNHENIIKDLNNKFINNELIKFKTLFDKIEDNPLSIQQRKSIVTDEDSTLVVAGAGTGKTSTVVGKVSYLIKKNEIDAKEILALAYGNDAAREVKERVKEKVKHDIESKTFHSLGRAIVQKFEASKNKISDAATSKYVLHNLIADILRVMIKDEKCRKLIINFISYHRYPAKYLDQFNTQTNYFEYLRKHEPETLK
;
A
#
# COMPACT_ATOMS: atom_id res chain seq x y z
N MET A 1 -38.00 -29.06 35.32
CA MET A 1 -36.90 -28.70 36.24
C MET A 1 -36.18 -27.51 35.60
N ASP A 2 -36.49 -26.30 36.08
CA ASP A 2 -35.89 -25.07 35.57
C ASP A 2 -34.43 -24.96 36.01
N ASN A 3 -33.50 -25.33 35.17
CA ASN A 3 -32.08 -25.08 35.40
C ASN A 3 -31.78 -23.59 35.12
N ASN A 4 -32.25 -22.73 36.02
CA ASN A 4 -31.86 -21.32 36.04
C ASN A 4 -30.52 -21.21 36.80
N ASN A 5 -29.42 -21.25 36.13
CA ASN A 5 -28.11 -20.93 36.72
C ASN A 5 -28.01 -19.43 36.96
N GLU A 6 -28.30 -19.01 38.22
CA GLU A 6 -28.11 -17.61 38.65
C GLU A 6 -26.64 -17.36 38.98
N ILE A 7 -26.05 -16.33 38.39
CA ILE A 7 -24.66 -15.95 38.59
C ILE A 7 -24.57 -14.68 39.45
N ASP A 8 -23.76 -14.73 40.52
CA ASP A 8 -23.54 -13.61 41.45
C ASP A 8 -22.93 -12.38 40.74
N PRO A 9 -23.44 -11.16 40.91
CA PRO A 9 -22.91 -9.93 40.35
C PRO A 9 -21.47 -9.63 40.71
N LEU A 10 -20.99 -10.00 41.91
CA LEU A 10 -19.59 -9.90 42.34
C LEU A 10 -18.69 -10.80 41.51
N PHE A 11 -19.21 -11.90 41.00
CA PHE A 11 -18.50 -12.81 40.11
C PHE A 11 -18.33 -12.19 38.72
N ILE A 12 -19.28 -11.41 38.22
CA ILE A 12 -19.16 -10.70 36.96
C ILE A 12 -18.04 -9.63 37.01
N TYR A 13 -17.88 -8.95 38.16
CA TYR A 13 -16.73 -8.06 38.38
C TYR A 13 -15.39 -8.78 38.28
N LYS A 14 -15.28 -9.99 38.78
CA LYS A 14 -14.11 -10.87 38.65
C LYS A 14 -14.00 -11.43 37.23
N LEU A 15 -15.10 -11.70 36.55
CA LEU A 15 -15.12 -12.21 35.16
C LEU A 15 -14.74 -11.12 34.13
N LEU A 16 -15.18 -9.90 34.34
CA LEU A 16 -14.88 -8.74 33.50
C LEU A 16 -13.47 -8.20 33.75
N GLY A 17 -12.90 -8.40 34.96
CA GLY A 17 -11.57 -7.98 35.39
C GLY A 17 -10.54 -9.11 35.58
N ALA A 18 -10.96 -10.38 35.56
CA ALA A 18 -10.07 -11.51 35.87
C ALA A 18 -9.16 -11.87 34.68
N LYS A 19 -7.91 -12.20 35.04
CA LYS A 19 -6.79 -12.54 34.16
C LYS A 19 -7.00 -13.75 33.21
N GLN A 20 -8.15 -14.43 33.21
CA GLN A 20 -8.37 -15.63 32.38
C GLN A 20 -9.84 -15.75 31.93
N LEU A 21 -10.25 -14.97 30.93
CA LEU A 21 -11.22 -15.42 29.96
C LEU A 21 -10.43 -15.86 28.72
N LYS A 22 -9.97 -17.11 28.72
CA LYS A 22 -9.56 -17.77 27.48
C LYS A 22 -10.81 -18.04 26.67
N LEU A 23 -11.24 -17.04 25.89
CA LEU A 23 -12.24 -17.22 24.87
C LEU A 23 -11.55 -17.95 23.71
N LYS A 24 -11.70 -19.29 23.66
CA LYS A 24 -11.42 -20.03 22.44
C LYS A 24 -12.43 -19.60 21.37
N PHE A 25 -12.02 -19.55 20.11
CA PHE A 25 -12.70 -19.00 18.94
C PHE A 25 -14.17 -19.38 18.73
N THR A 26 -14.70 -20.36 19.43
CA THR A 26 -16.06 -20.89 19.28
C THR A 26 -16.85 -20.91 20.57
N ASN A 27 -16.24 -20.75 21.75
CA ASN A 27 -16.92 -21.00 23.03
C ASN A 27 -16.73 -19.84 24.00
N LEU A 28 -17.82 -19.40 24.62
CA LEU A 28 -17.80 -18.54 25.79
C LEU A 28 -17.77 -19.45 27.01
N SER A 29 -16.65 -19.49 27.76
CA SER A 29 -16.58 -20.20 29.02
C SER A 29 -16.92 -19.26 30.18
N ILE A 30 -17.92 -19.59 30.94
CA ILE A 30 -18.34 -18.87 32.15
C ILE A 30 -18.01 -19.77 33.34
N ASN A 31 -17.05 -19.33 34.17
CA ASN A 31 -16.79 -19.98 35.46
C ASN A 31 -17.86 -19.56 36.47
N THR A 32 -18.70 -20.50 36.86
CA THR A 32 -19.61 -20.30 37.98
C THR A 32 -18.95 -20.75 39.28
N LYS A 33 -19.24 -20.08 40.40
CA LYS A 33 -18.74 -20.45 41.74
C LYS A 33 -19.16 -21.86 42.20
N HIS A 34 -20.14 -22.44 41.54
CA HIS A 34 -20.64 -23.80 41.82
C HIS A 34 -20.27 -24.72 40.66
N LYS A 35 -19.19 -25.46 40.85
CA LYS A 35 -18.75 -26.76 40.24
C LYS A 35 -18.89 -27.03 38.75
N ASN A 36 -19.53 -26.22 37.92
CA ASN A 36 -19.66 -26.48 36.50
C ASN A 36 -19.19 -25.28 35.66
N ASN A 37 -18.04 -25.42 35.03
CA ASN A 37 -17.66 -24.54 33.93
C ASN A 37 -18.65 -24.77 32.77
N ALA A 38 -19.58 -23.86 32.55
CA ALA A 38 -20.46 -23.95 31.39
C ALA A 38 -19.74 -23.34 30.22
N GLU A 39 -19.23 -24.18 29.31
CA GLU A 39 -18.80 -23.76 27.98
C GLU A 39 -20.03 -23.85 27.07
N PHE A 40 -20.34 -22.75 26.37
CA PHE A 40 -21.36 -22.78 25.34
C PHE A 40 -20.86 -22.12 24.07
N ASN A 41 -21.31 -22.66 22.95
CA ASN A 41 -20.98 -22.11 21.65
C ASN A 41 -21.85 -20.86 21.40
N ILE A 42 -21.22 -19.75 21.00
CA ILE A 42 -21.91 -18.49 20.67
C ILE A 42 -22.95 -18.70 19.56
N ASP A 43 -22.68 -19.62 18.63
CA ASP A 43 -23.59 -19.94 17.54
C ASP A 43 -24.90 -20.59 18.03
N THR A 44 -24.96 -21.06 19.28
CA THR A 44 -26.17 -21.60 19.91
C THR A 44 -27.04 -20.54 20.61
N ILE A 45 -26.61 -19.28 20.60
CA ILE A 45 -27.38 -18.18 21.21
C ILE A 45 -28.57 -17.85 20.32
N LYS A 46 -29.77 -18.12 20.81
CA LYS A 46 -31.04 -17.77 20.12
C LYS A 46 -31.46 -16.33 20.37
N LYS A 47 -31.30 -15.85 21.60
CA LYS A 47 -31.77 -14.52 21.98
C LYS A 47 -30.97 -13.96 23.15
N ILE A 48 -30.78 -12.65 23.14
CA ILE A 48 -30.25 -11.89 24.27
C ILE A 48 -31.33 -10.87 24.66
N SER A 49 -31.77 -10.89 25.89
CA SER A 49 -32.78 -9.96 26.39
C SER A 49 -32.28 -9.28 27.66
N VAL A 50 -32.63 -8.01 27.83
CA VAL A 50 -32.35 -7.22 29.04
C VAL A 50 -33.66 -6.77 29.64
N SER A 51 -33.86 -7.13 30.89
CA SER A 51 -34.93 -6.57 31.71
C SER A 51 -34.36 -5.38 32.48
N LYS A 52 -34.86 -4.18 32.18
CA LYS A 52 -34.43 -2.94 32.82
C LYS A 52 -35.12 -2.75 34.15
N GLY A 53 -34.33 -2.70 35.23
CA GLY A 53 -34.81 -2.30 36.56
C GLY A 53 -34.55 -0.83 36.87
N ILE A 54 -34.98 -0.35 38.03
CA ILE A 54 -34.77 1.04 38.44
C ILE A 54 -33.29 1.34 38.68
N LEU A 55 -32.58 0.45 39.40
CA LEU A 55 -31.15 0.62 39.74
C LEU A 55 -30.24 -0.33 38.97
N PHE A 56 -30.72 -1.51 38.64
CA PHE A 56 -29.93 -2.57 37.99
C PHE A 56 -30.74 -3.23 36.89
N ASP A 57 -30.04 -3.76 35.92
CA ASP A 57 -30.59 -4.53 34.82
C ASP A 57 -30.33 -6.03 35.04
N ASP A 58 -31.19 -6.88 34.51
CA ASP A 58 -30.98 -8.31 34.40
C ASP A 58 -30.81 -8.68 32.92
N LEU A 59 -29.78 -9.46 32.60
CA LEU A 59 -29.53 -9.90 31.24
C LEU A 59 -29.73 -11.41 31.16
N THR A 60 -30.50 -11.85 30.17
CA THR A 60 -30.77 -13.26 29.90
C THR A 60 -30.24 -13.63 28.53
N ILE A 61 -29.43 -14.67 28.47
CA ILE A 61 -28.95 -15.30 27.24
C ILE A 61 -29.71 -16.60 27.07
N SER A 62 -30.51 -16.69 26.03
CA SER A 62 -31.27 -17.91 25.71
C SER A 62 -30.48 -18.75 24.70
N LEU A 63 -30.16 -19.97 25.08
CA LEU A 63 -29.54 -21.01 24.25
C LEU A 63 -30.64 -21.98 23.78
N GLU A 64 -30.29 -23.03 23.03
CA GLU A 64 -31.24 -24.01 22.55
C GLU A 64 -32.04 -24.70 23.69
N ASN A 65 -31.35 -25.12 24.73
CA ASN A 65 -31.92 -25.95 25.79
C ASN A 65 -31.84 -25.29 27.19
N THR A 66 -31.23 -24.12 27.33
CA THR A 66 -31.01 -23.46 28.63
C THR A 66 -31.03 -21.94 28.52
N ASN A 67 -31.32 -21.30 29.64
CA ASN A 67 -31.21 -19.85 29.79
C ASN A 67 -30.17 -19.51 30.85
N ILE A 68 -29.27 -18.58 30.54
CA ILE A 68 -28.29 -18.06 31.47
C ILE A 68 -28.72 -16.64 31.87
N LYS A 69 -28.91 -16.42 33.19
CA LYS A 69 -29.33 -15.12 33.72
C LYS A 69 -28.20 -14.46 34.51
N PHE A 70 -27.94 -13.20 34.18
CA PHE A 70 -27.07 -12.31 34.93
C PHE A 70 -27.94 -11.28 35.63
N LYS A 71 -27.96 -11.28 36.95
CA LYS A 71 -28.82 -10.38 37.75
C LYS A 71 -28.02 -9.20 38.30
N LYS A 72 -28.72 -8.09 38.58
CA LYS A 72 -28.20 -6.88 39.23
C LYS A 72 -26.96 -6.29 38.53
N LEU A 73 -26.98 -6.24 37.19
CA LEU A 73 -25.96 -5.56 36.39
C LEU A 73 -26.22 -4.05 36.43
N THR A 74 -25.12 -3.26 36.50
CA THR A 74 -25.26 -1.84 36.18
C THR A 74 -25.62 -1.69 34.70
N ARG A 75 -26.25 -0.58 34.29
CA ARG A 75 -26.62 -0.32 32.89
C ARG A 75 -25.40 -0.39 31.96
N ASN A 76 -24.23 0.02 32.46
CA ASN A 76 -22.98 -0.07 31.67
C ASN A 76 -22.52 -1.52 31.47
N GLN A 77 -22.67 -2.37 32.51
CA GLN A 77 -22.32 -3.78 32.42
C GLN A 77 -23.25 -4.54 31.48
N SER A 78 -24.56 -4.32 31.59
CA SER A 78 -25.57 -4.96 30.74
C SER A 78 -25.38 -4.56 29.27
N SER A 79 -25.18 -3.28 29.00
CA SER A 79 -24.89 -2.78 27.63
C SER A 79 -23.61 -3.33 27.07
N TYR A 80 -22.54 -3.35 27.87
CA TYR A 80 -21.24 -3.92 27.42
C TYR A 80 -21.34 -5.41 27.15
N LEU A 81 -22.00 -6.20 28.00
CA LEU A 81 -22.18 -7.63 27.76
C LEU A 81 -22.98 -7.90 26.49
N GLN A 82 -24.06 -7.17 26.24
CA GLN A 82 -24.79 -7.28 24.98
C GLN A 82 -23.90 -6.98 23.77
N PHE A 83 -23.18 -5.87 23.81
CA PHE A 83 -22.23 -5.49 22.77
C PHE A 83 -21.18 -6.57 22.56
N LYS A 84 -20.54 -7.04 23.64
CA LYS A 84 -19.47 -8.04 23.59
C LYS A 84 -19.95 -9.36 23.00
N ILE A 85 -21.09 -9.87 23.43
CA ILE A 85 -21.63 -11.14 22.94
C ILE A 85 -21.97 -11.02 21.44
N LYS A 86 -22.63 -9.92 21.05
CA LYS A 86 -22.95 -9.67 19.63
C LYS A 86 -21.70 -9.56 18.75
N ASN A 87 -20.63 -8.99 19.27
CA ASN A 87 -19.42 -8.67 18.50
C ASN A 87 -18.21 -9.53 18.89
N LEU A 88 -18.39 -10.65 19.56
CA LEU A 88 -17.28 -11.45 20.08
C LEU A 88 -16.36 -11.97 18.98
N LYS A 89 -16.93 -12.49 17.87
CA LYS A 89 -16.14 -12.98 16.73
C LYS A 89 -15.25 -11.89 16.13
N PRO A 90 -15.78 -10.72 15.74
CA PRO A 90 -14.95 -9.65 15.19
C PRO A 90 -13.99 -9.01 16.21
N ILE A 91 -14.32 -8.96 17.50
CA ILE A 91 -13.38 -8.51 18.54
C ILE A 91 -12.19 -9.47 18.65
N ASN A 92 -12.45 -10.78 18.71
CA ASN A 92 -11.39 -11.78 18.76
C ASN A 92 -10.55 -11.77 17.49
N ALA A 93 -11.16 -11.63 16.32
CA ALA A 93 -10.44 -11.49 15.06
C ALA A 93 -9.52 -10.25 15.06
N ALA A 94 -9.96 -9.12 15.61
CA ALA A 94 -9.13 -7.93 15.74
C ALA A 94 -7.93 -8.15 16.67
N ILE A 95 -8.14 -8.87 17.79
CA ILE A 95 -7.08 -9.24 18.74
C ILE A 95 -6.05 -10.16 18.08
N ASP A 96 -6.51 -11.17 17.35
CA ASP A 96 -5.64 -12.14 16.69
C ASP A 96 -4.83 -11.52 15.54
N ASP A 97 -5.47 -10.71 14.73
CA ASP A 97 -4.82 -10.00 13.63
C ASP A 97 -3.69 -9.09 14.15
N ILE A 98 -3.94 -8.33 15.24
CA ILE A 98 -2.89 -7.54 15.88
C ILE A 98 -1.81 -8.42 16.49
N SER A 99 -2.17 -9.46 17.20
CA SER A 99 -1.19 -10.35 17.84
C SER A 99 -0.24 -10.96 16.82
N LYS A 100 -0.75 -11.39 15.66
CA LYS A 100 0.06 -11.87 14.54
C LYS A 100 0.98 -10.79 13.99
N LEU A 101 0.46 -9.57 13.84
CA LEU A 101 1.21 -8.43 13.30
C LEU A 101 2.34 -8.00 14.23
N LEU A 102 2.07 -7.88 15.54
CA LEU A 102 3.06 -7.47 16.54
C LEU A 102 4.16 -8.53 16.79
N ASN A 103 3.85 -9.80 16.55
CA ASN A 103 4.80 -10.92 16.67
C ASN A 103 5.49 -11.24 15.34
N SER A 104 5.25 -10.48 14.30
CA SER A 104 5.87 -10.68 12.98
C SER A 104 7.29 -10.13 12.97
N ASP A 105 8.25 -10.92 12.45
CA ASP A 105 9.60 -10.46 12.16
C ASP A 105 9.72 -9.70 10.83
N LYS A 106 8.57 -9.31 10.23
CA LYS A 106 8.51 -8.59 8.95
C LYS A 106 8.31 -7.10 9.15
N TYR A 107 8.69 -6.32 8.16
CA TYR A 107 8.33 -4.92 8.07
C TYR A 107 6.80 -4.78 7.97
N ILE A 108 6.24 -3.86 8.73
CA ILE A 108 4.79 -3.61 8.76
C ILE A 108 4.50 -2.40 7.88
N ASN A 109 3.99 -2.65 6.67
CA ASN A 109 3.66 -1.58 5.75
C ASN A 109 2.35 -0.86 6.11
N ASN A 110 2.21 0.37 5.62
CA ASN A 110 1.06 1.23 5.95
C ASN A 110 -0.27 0.64 5.47
N LYS A 111 -0.30 -0.06 4.34
CA LYS A 111 -1.52 -0.66 3.78
C LYS A 111 -2.15 -1.70 4.71
N LEU A 112 -1.31 -2.53 5.35
CA LEU A 112 -1.78 -3.51 6.33
C LEU A 112 -2.48 -2.83 7.51
N ILE A 113 -1.91 -1.73 8.02
CA ILE A 113 -2.47 -0.98 9.14
C ILE A 113 -3.78 -0.29 8.75
N VAL A 114 -3.78 0.40 7.63
CA VAL A 114 -4.98 1.09 7.12
C VAL A 114 -6.12 0.09 6.90
N SER A 115 -5.84 -1.06 6.29
CA SER A 115 -6.84 -2.11 6.06
C SER A 115 -7.38 -2.68 7.38
N TRP A 116 -6.51 -2.90 8.39
CA TRP A 116 -6.92 -3.33 9.71
C TRP A 116 -7.80 -2.28 10.41
N VAL A 117 -7.38 -1.02 10.40
CA VAL A 117 -8.16 0.09 11.00
C VAL A 117 -9.53 0.20 10.34
N ILE A 118 -9.62 0.16 9.00
CA ILE A 118 -10.88 0.23 8.27
C ILE A 118 -11.78 -0.96 8.63
N LYS A 119 -11.22 -2.18 8.64
CA LYS A 119 -11.95 -3.42 8.92
C LYS A 119 -12.62 -3.42 10.30
N TYR A 120 -11.95 -2.86 11.32
CA TYR A 120 -12.41 -2.93 12.70
C TYR A 120 -12.89 -1.59 13.29
N LYS A 121 -12.90 -0.51 12.51
CA LYS A 121 -13.17 0.86 12.93
C LYS A 121 -14.43 1.01 13.81
N GLU A 122 -15.55 0.48 13.35
CA GLU A 122 -16.83 0.67 14.05
C GLU A 122 -16.85 -0.08 15.39
N ILE A 123 -16.37 -1.31 15.43
CA ILE A 123 -16.26 -2.11 16.66
C ILE A 123 -15.32 -1.46 17.67
N LEU A 124 -14.17 -0.96 17.17
CA LEU A 124 -13.18 -0.31 18.03
C LEU A 124 -13.65 1.02 18.58
N LYS A 125 -14.47 1.78 17.83
CA LYS A 125 -15.13 2.98 18.34
C LYS A 125 -16.10 2.65 19.47
N GLU A 126 -16.97 1.65 19.28
CA GLU A 126 -17.90 1.22 20.33
C GLU A 126 -17.15 0.68 21.56
N LEU A 127 -16.15 -0.17 21.36
CA LEU A 127 -15.32 -0.70 22.44
C LEU A 127 -14.62 0.43 23.22
N ASN A 128 -14.19 1.48 22.51
CA ASN A 128 -13.57 2.65 23.11
C ASN A 128 -14.49 3.43 24.05
N ILE A 129 -15.81 3.44 23.81
CA ILE A 129 -16.80 4.06 24.71
C ILE A 129 -16.83 3.33 26.06
N TYR A 130 -16.68 2.01 26.05
CA TYR A 130 -16.64 1.22 27.29
C TYR A 130 -15.30 1.33 28.02
N ALA A 131 -14.20 1.67 27.33
CA ALA A 131 -12.89 1.85 27.96
C ALA A 131 -12.82 3.03 28.94
N THR A 132 -13.67 4.04 28.77
CA THR A 132 -13.77 5.19 29.69
C THR A 132 -14.49 4.85 31.01
N LYS A 133 -15.17 3.70 31.04
CA LYS A 133 -15.94 3.22 32.18
C LYS A 133 -15.12 2.20 32.96
N LYS A 134 -14.79 2.48 34.24
CA LYS A 134 -13.83 1.71 35.06
C LYS A 134 -13.99 0.17 34.94
N ASN A 135 -12.92 -0.50 34.60
CA ASN A 135 -12.68 -1.97 34.75
C ASN A 135 -13.68 -2.92 34.05
N ILE A 136 -14.25 -2.53 32.92
CA ILE A 136 -15.17 -3.39 32.17
C ILE A 136 -14.46 -4.24 31.13
N LEU A 137 -13.38 -3.70 30.50
CA LEU A 137 -12.64 -4.38 29.44
C LEU A 137 -11.61 -5.37 29.98
N ASN A 138 -11.39 -6.45 29.25
CA ASN A 138 -10.30 -7.38 29.54
C ASN A 138 -8.94 -6.85 29.01
N ILE A 139 -7.86 -7.55 29.38
CA ILE A 139 -6.48 -7.14 29.05
C ILE A 139 -6.27 -7.08 27.53
N ASP A 140 -6.83 -8.02 26.76
CA ASP A 140 -6.60 -8.10 25.32
C ASP A 140 -7.40 -7.03 24.57
N GLU A 141 -8.61 -6.73 25.01
CA GLU A 141 -9.40 -5.59 24.53
C GLU A 141 -8.69 -4.25 24.80
N LEU A 142 -8.06 -4.12 25.97
CA LEU A 142 -7.26 -2.93 26.30
C LEU A 142 -6.01 -2.82 25.44
N LYS A 143 -5.33 -3.94 25.12
CA LYS A 143 -4.18 -3.95 24.21
C LYS A 143 -4.59 -3.51 22.81
N VAL A 144 -5.70 -4.05 22.27
CA VAL A 144 -6.22 -3.67 20.96
C VAL A 144 -6.57 -2.19 20.91
N LEU A 145 -7.23 -1.66 21.95
CA LEU A 145 -7.54 -0.22 22.02
C LEU A 145 -6.29 0.64 22.16
N LYS A 146 -5.29 0.21 22.93
CA LYS A 146 -4.00 0.89 23.03
C LYS A 146 -3.33 0.95 21.65
N PHE A 147 -3.35 -0.16 20.92
CA PHE A 147 -2.85 -0.19 19.56
C PHE A 147 -3.65 0.73 18.64
N TYR A 148 -4.97 0.64 18.63
CA TYR A 148 -5.84 1.49 17.81
C TYR A 148 -5.58 2.99 18.00
N ARG A 149 -5.35 3.41 19.27
CA ARG A 149 -5.09 4.82 19.61
C ARG A 149 -3.68 5.30 19.27
N ASN A 150 -2.70 4.41 19.21
CA ASN A 150 -1.29 4.77 19.11
C ASN A 150 -0.52 3.91 18.10
N HIS A 151 -1.22 3.34 17.10
CA HIS A 151 -0.61 2.41 16.15
C HIS A 151 0.56 3.03 15.38
N GLU A 152 0.48 4.31 15.00
CA GLU A 152 1.55 4.99 14.25
C GLU A 152 2.91 4.91 14.98
N ASN A 153 2.93 5.24 16.28
CA ASN A 153 4.17 5.20 17.07
C ASN A 153 4.65 3.75 17.29
N ILE A 154 3.72 2.85 17.61
CA ILE A 154 4.05 1.43 17.84
C ILE A 154 4.67 0.82 16.57
N ILE A 155 4.07 1.07 15.41
CA ILE A 155 4.58 0.57 14.12
C ILE A 155 5.92 1.20 13.78
N LYS A 156 6.07 2.49 13.99
CA LYS A 156 7.36 3.18 13.77
C LYS A 156 8.48 2.54 14.59
N ASP A 157 8.23 2.23 15.86
CA ASP A 157 9.23 1.60 16.71
C ASP A 157 9.56 0.16 16.27
N LEU A 158 8.54 -0.61 15.88
CA LEU A 158 8.73 -1.97 15.35
C LEU A 158 9.50 -1.96 14.03
N ASN A 159 9.13 -1.07 13.10
CA ASN A 159 9.81 -0.94 11.83
C ASN A 159 11.26 -0.44 11.99
N ASN A 160 11.53 0.47 12.92
CA ASN A 160 12.90 0.89 13.24
C ASN A 160 13.73 -0.28 13.78
N LYS A 161 13.16 -1.12 14.65
CA LYS A 161 13.80 -2.34 15.15
C LYS A 161 14.09 -3.32 14.01
N PHE A 162 13.11 -3.56 13.13
CA PHE A 162 13.27 -4.38 11.94
C PHE A 162 14.41 -3.86 11.06
N ILE A 163 14.40 -2.56 10.70
CA ILE A 163 15.42 -1.93 9.87
C ILE A 163 16.81 -2.14 10.50
N ASN A 164 16.98 -1.88 11.78
CA ASN A 164 18.27 -2.03 12.46
C ASN A 164 18.76 -3.49 12.41
N ASN A 165 17.88 -4.46 12.62
CA ASN A 165 18.21 -5.88 12.52
C ASN A 165 18.65 -6.26 11.11
N GLU A 166 17.93 -5.82 10.08
CA GLU A 166 18.27 -6.08 8.68
C GLU A 166 19.59 -5.41 8.27
N LEU A 167 19.87 -4.20 8.76
CA LEU A 167 21.15 -3.54 8.53
C LEU A 167 22.34 -4.33 9.08
N ILE A 168 22.18 -4.96 10.23
CA ILE A 168 23.21 -5.82 10.84
C ILE A 168 23.33 -7.12 10.03
N LYS A 169 22.21 -7.79 9.76
CA LYS A 169 22.14 -9.08 9.06
C LYS A 169 22.77 -9.01 7.66
N PHE A 170 22.48 -7.96 6.91
CA PHE A 170 22.96 -7.77 5.55
C PHE A 170 24.16 -6.82 5.42
N LYS A 171 24.87 -6.53 6.53
CA LYS A 171 26.02 -5.63 6.53
C LYS A 171 27.03 -5.97 5.44
N THR A 172 27.44 -7.24 5.33
CA THR A 172 28.43 -7.70 4.34
C THR A 172 27.96 -7.49 2.90
N LEU A 173 26.65 -7.64 2.63
CA LEU A 173 26.10 -7.32 1.31
C LEU A 173 26.27 -5.85 1.00
N PHE A 174 25.86 -4.97 1.91
CA PHE A 174 25.89 -3.52 1.70
C PHE A 174 27.31 -2.94 1.64
N ASP A 175 28.28 -3.62 2.27
CA ASP A 175 29.69 -3.22 2.22
C ASP A 175 30.37 -3.62 0.90
N LYS A 176 29.88 -4.65 0.19
CA LYS A 176 30.57 -5.28 -0.94
C LYS A 176 29.82 -5.24 -2.27
N ILE A 177 28.57 -4.77 -2.29
CA ILE A 177 27.76 -4.79 -3.52
C ILE A 177 28.26 -3.80 -4.57
N GLU A 178 28.91 -2.75 -4.16
CA GLU A 178 29.52 -1.73 -4.98
C GLU A 178 31.00 -1.58 -4.61
N ASP A 179 31.76 -0.86 -5.41
CA ASP A 179 33.18 -0.61 -5.15
C ASP A 179 33.38 0.18 -3.84
N ASN A 180 32.43 1.05 -3.52
CA ASN A 180 32.36 1.74 -2.23
C ASN A 180 31.15 1.22 -1.41
N PRO A 181 31.29 1.06 -0.09
CA PRO A 181 30.19 0.68 0.78
C PRO A 181 29.00 1.62 0.64
N LEU A 182 27.80 1.07 0.60
CA LEU A 182 26.58 1.88 0.58
C LEU A 182 26.47 2.72 1.84
N SER A 183 26.04 3.97 1.71
CA SER A 183 25.78 4.85 2.86
C SER A 183 24.65 4.33 3.74
N ILE A 184 24.59 4.77 5.00
CA ILE A 184 23.52 4.36 5.93
C ILE A 184 22.12 4.74 5.43
N GLN A 185 21.99 5.85 4.70
CA GLN A 185 20.72 6.29 4.13
C GLN A 185 20.28 5.38 2.99
N GLN A 186 21.21 5.00 2.09
CA GLN A 186 20.95 4.03 1.02
C GLN A 186 20.52 2.69 1.61
N ARG A 187 21.26 2.17 2.61
CA ARG A 187 20.92 0.90 3.26
C ARG A 187 19.53 0.93 3.90
N LYS A 188 19.18 2.02 4.60
CA LYS A 188 17.84 2.19 5.18
C LYS A 188 16.76 2.19 4.11
N SER A 189 16.95 2.90 2.99
CA SER A 189 15.98 2.92 1.89
C SER A 189 15.83 1.55 1.23
N ILE A 190 16.90 0.74 1.20
CA ILE A 190 16.89 -0.63 0.66
C ILE A 190 16.06 -1.58 1.53
N VAL A 191 16.25 -1.55 2.86
CA VAL A 191 15.58 -2.48 3.77
C VAL A 191 14.15 -2.06 4.11
N THR A 192 13.78 -0.80 3.88
CA THR A 192 12.39 -0.33 4.03
C THR A 192 11.50 -1.04 3.00
N ASP A 193 10.41 -1.66 3.49
CA ASP A 193 9.53 -2.53 2.70
C ASP A 193 8.08 -2.01 2.70
N GLU A 194 7.92 -0.75 2.31
CA GLU A 194 6.61 -0.15 2.08
C GLU A 194 6.03 -0.54 0.72
N ASP A 195 4.71 -0.48 0.57
CA ASP A 195 4.02 -0.72 -0.72
C ASP A 195 4.48 0.25 -1.81
N SER A 196 4.89 1.46 -1.42
CA SER A 196 5.42 2.49 -2.30
C SER A 196 6.50 3.28 -1.58
N THR A 197 7.71 3.30 -2.13
CA THR A 197 8.84 4.03 -1.56
C THR A 197 9.38 5.03 -2.57
N LEU A 198 9.43 6.31 -2.19
CA LEU A 198 10.07 7.37 -2.96
C LEU A 198 11.46 7.65 -2.40
N VAL A 199 12.50 7.47 -3.22
CA VAL A 199 13.88 7.83 -2.88
C VAL A 199 14.27 9.09 -3.65
N VAL A 200 14.47 10.19 -2.94
CA VAL A 200 14.94 11.45 -3.52
C VAL A 200 16.45 11.54 -3.40
N ALA A 201 17.13 11.71 -4.54
CA ALA A 201 18.59 11.73 -4.59
C ALA A 201 19.10 12.63 -5.71
N GLY A 202 20.12 13.44 -5.43
CA GLY A 202 20.79 14.31 -6.40
C GLY A 202 21.56 13.55 -7.49
N ALA A 203 22.08 14.25 -8.47
CA ALA A 203 23.00 13.64 -9.46
C ALA A 203 24.27 13.13 -8.76
N GLY A 204 24.78 11.95 -9.17
CA GLY A 204 25.99 11.36 -8.60
C GLY A 204 25.90 10.78 -7.20
N THR A 205 24.73 10.79 -6.54
CA THR A 205 24.57 10.30 -5.16
C THR A 205 24.37 8.78 -5.05
N GLY A 206 24.49 8.03 -6.13
CA GLY A 206 24.40 6.58 -6.15
C GLY A 206 22.96 6.03 -6.26
N LYS A 207 22.08 6.70 -7.05
CA LYS A 207 20.73 6.19 -7.33
C LYS A 207 20.75 4.77 -7.89
N THR A 208 21.54 4.53 -8.93
CA THR A 208 21.67 3.20 -9.56
C THR A 208 22.20 2.18 -8.55
N SER A 209 23.19 2.55 -7.73
CA SER A 209 23.73 1.68 -6.67
C SER A 209 22.68 1.30 -5.63
N THR A 210 21.77 2.23 -5.29
CA THR A 210 20.64 1.94 -4.39
C THR A 210 19.65 0.94 -5.02
N VAL A 211 19.37 1.08 -6.32
CA VAL A 211 18.51 0.12 -7.06
C VAL A 211 19.14 -1.27 -7.10
N VAL A 212 20.44 -1.36 -7.50
CA VAL A 212 21.19 -2.62 -7.50
C VAL A 212 21.22 -3.25 -6.11
N GLY A 213 21.46 -2.43 -5.08
CA GLY A 213 21.41 -2.86 -3.67
C GLY A 213 20.05 -3.42 -3.26
N LYS A 214 18.93 -2.76 -3.67
CA LYS A 214 17.56 -3.23 -3.36
C LYS A 214 17.28 -4.58 -4.04
N VAL A 215 17.59 -4.72 -5.31
CA VAL A 215 17.44 -5.98 -6.05
C VAL A 215 18.25 -7.10 -5.38
N SER A 216 19.52 -6.82 -5.06
CA SER A 216 20.41 -7.77 -4.39
C SER A 216 19.86 -8.21 -3.02
N TYR A 217 19.35 -7.27 -2.25
CA TYR A 217 18.75 -7.53 -0.94
C TYR A 217 17.52 -8.44 -1.06
N LEU A 218 16.58 -8.11 -1.97
CA LEU A 218 15.35 -8.88 -2.18
C LEU A 218 15.66 -10.34 -2.59
N ILE A 219 16.58 -10.54 -3.53
CA ILE A 219 16.99 -11.87 -3.99
C ILE A 219 17.67 -12.65 -2.84
N LYS A 220 18.61 -12.02 -2.12
CA LYS A 220 19.32 -12.70 -1.00
C LYS A 220 18.43 -13.02 0.19
N LYS A 221 17.38 -12.25 0.39
CA LYS A 221 16.37 -12.52 1.41
C LYS A 221 15.47 -13.70 1.06
N ASN A 222 15.52 -14.19 -0.19
CA ASN A 222 14.70 -15.27 -0.75
C ASN A 222 13.19 -15.00 -0.67
N GLU A 223 12.80 -13.73 -0.71
CA GLU A 223 11.38 -13.34 -0.67
C GLU A 223 10.77 -13.22 -2.07
N ILE A 224 11.60 -12.92 -3.09
CA ILE A 224 11.16 -12.66 -4.46
C ILE A 224 12.13 -13.35 -5.42
N ASP A 225 11.60 -14.07 -6.43
CA ASP A 225 12.40 -14.57 -7.54
C ASP A 225 12.88 -13.40 -8.42
N ALA A 226 14.10 -13.49 -8.94
CA ALA A 226 14.65 -12.49 -9.85
C ALA A 226 13.75 -12.22 -11.07
N LYS A 227 12.99 -13.21 -11.52
CA LYS A 227 12.03 -13.11 -12.63
C LYS A 227 10.79 -12.27 -12.31
N GLU A 228 10.50 -12.08 -11.02
CA GLU A 228 9.37 -11.25 -10.55
C GLU A 228 9.78 -9.79 -10.36
N ILE A 229 11.08 -9.47 -10.57
CA ILE A 229 11.60 -8.10 -10.44
C ILE A 229 11.64 -7.44 -11.81
N LEU A 230 10.93 -6.32 -11.94
CA LEU A 230 10.97 -5.45 -13.11
C LEU A 230 11.60 -4.11 -12.74
N ALA A 231 12.74 -3.79 -13.37
CA ALA A 231 13.35 -2.47 -13.29
C ALA A 231 12.87 -1.60 -14.47
N LEU A 232 12.42 -0.38 -14.19
CA LEU A 232 12.02 0.57 -15.23
C LEU A 232 12.95 1.79 -15.20
N ALA A 233 13.41 2.18 -16.39
CA ALA A 233 14.22 3.37 -16.58
C ALA A 233 13.62 4.28 -17.66
N TYR A 234 14.05 5.54 -17.67
CA TYR A 234 13.59 6.50 -18.67
C TYR A 234 14.19 6.19 -20.07
N GLY A 235 15.48 5.92 -20.13
CA GLY A 235 16.21 5.65 -21.39
C GLY A 235 16.72 4.22 -21.49
N ASN A 236 17.03 3.80 -22.73
CA ASN A 236 17.53 2.44 -23.00
C ASN A 236 18.90 2.19 -22.35
N ASP A 237 19.79 3.19 -22.34
CA ASP A 237 21.10 3.05 -21.73
C ASP A 237 21.02 2.83 -20.22
N ALA A 238 20.16 3.58 -19.54
CA ALA A 238 19.92 3.41 -18.11
C ALA A 238 19.27 2.05 -17.79
N ALA A 239 18.35 1.57 -18.62
CA ALA A 239 17.75 0.24 -18.46
C ALA A 239 18.81 -0.86 -18.62
N ARG A 240 19.68 -0.73 -19.63
CA ARG A 240 20.79 -1.65 -19.88
C ARG A 240 21.79 -1.64 -18.73
N GLU A 241 22.22 -0.47 -18.27
CA GLU A 241 23.15 -0.32 -17.13
C GLU A 241 22.64 -1.05 -15.88
N VAL A 242 21.38 -0.84 -15.48
CA VAL A 242 20.79 -1.52 -14.31
C VAL A 242 20.83 -3.03 -14.51
N LYS A 243 20.44 -3.54 -15.69
CA LYS A 243 20.43 -4.97 -15.98
C LYS A 243 21.84 -5.58 -15.89
N GLU A 244 22.82 -4.95 -16.52
CA GLU A 244 24.22 -5.42 -16.56
C GLU A 244 24.83 -5.42 -15.16
N ARG A 245 24.64 -4.35 -14.38
CA ARG A 245 25.15 -4.25 -13.00
C ARG A 245 24.51 -5.28 -12.07
N VAL A 246 23.19 -5.51 -12.15
CA VAL A 246 22.54 -6.57 -11.38
C VAL A 246 23.11 -7.93 -11.79
N LYS A 247 23.23 -8.22 -13.08
CA LYS A 247 23.79 -9.49 -13.55
C LYS A 247 25.23 -9.70 -13.08
N GLU A 248 26.06 -8.65 -13.10
CA GLU A 248 27.45 -8.72 -12.64
C GLU A 248 27.56 -8.91 -11.12
N LYS A 249 26.84 -8.09 -10.33
CA LYS A 249 27.02 -8.04 -8.88
C LYS A 249 26.20 -9.10 -8.13
N VAL A 250 25.02 -9.47 -8.66
CA VAL A 250 24.08 -10.40 -8.01
C VAL A 250 24.12 -11.79 -8.63
N LYS A 251 24.65 -11.93 -9.86
CA LYS A 251 24.68 -13.18 -10.66
C LYS A 251 23.27 -13.69 -11.00
N HIS A 252 22.28 -12.80 -11.05
CA HIS A 252 20.91 -13.07 -11.47
C HIS A 252 20.54 -12.15 -12.63
N ASP A 253 19.67 -12.63 -13.51
CA ASP A 253 19.13 -11.83 -14.62
C ASP A 253 17.73 -11.35 -14.24
N ILE A 254 17.51 -10.02 -14.30
CA ILE A 254 16.23 -9.38 -14.05
C ILE A 254 15.67 -8.78 -15.33
N GLU A 255 14.38 -8.57 -15.38
CA GLU A 255 13.76 -7.79 -16.45
C GLU A 255 14.00 -6.30 -16.22
N SER A 256 14.66 -5.63 -17.18
CA SER A 256 14.86 -4.18 -17.16
C SER A 256 14.44 -3.58 -18.50
N LYS A 257 13.53 -2.59 -18.45
CA LYS A 257 12.89 -1.99 -19.63
C LYS A 257 12.72 -0.48 -19.48
N THR A 258 12.48 0.18 -20.60
CA THR A 258 11.93 1.54 -20.57
C THR A 258 10.40 1.47 -20.45
N PHE A 259 9.77 2.57 -19.98
CA PHE A 259 8.31 2.67 -19.96
C PHE A 259 7.67 2.44 -21.34
N HIS A 260 8.30 2.93 -22.41
CA HIS A 260 7.85 2.70 -23.78
C HIS A 260 7.92 1.23 -24.19
N SER A 261 9.01 0.54 -23.86
CA SER A 261 9.16 -0.88 -24.20
C SER A 261 8.20 -1.77 -23.39
N LEU A 262 7.94 -1.41 -22.14
CA LEU A 262 6.92 -2.08 -21.32
C LEU A 262 5.52 -1.87 -21.89
N GLY A 263 5.14 -0.62 -22.20
CA GLY A 263 3.84 -0.30 -22.80
C GLY A 263 3.61 -1.07 -24.10
N ARG A 264 4.64 -1.13 -24.97
CA ARG A 264 4.60 -1.93 -26.18
C ARG A 264 4.37 -3.42 -25.91
N ALA A 265 5.10 -3.99 -24.94
CA ALA A 265 4.92 -5.40 -24.58
C ALA A 265 3.51 -5.71 -24.08
N ILE A 266 2.92 -4.78 -23.30
CA ILE A 266 1.53 -4.88 -22.83
C ILE A 266 0.57 -4.86 -24.02
N VAL A 267 0.67 -3.85 -24.91
CA VAL A 267 -0.19 -3.75 -26.10
C VAL A 267 -0.09 -5.01 -26.96
N GLN A 268 1.13 -5.49 -27.24
CA GLN A 268 1.34 -6.70 -28.04
C GLN A 268 0.75 -7.97 -27.39
N LYS A 269 0.66 -8.02 -26.07
CA LYS A 269 0.07 -9.15 -25.34
C LYS A 269 -1.46 -9.16 -25.42
N PHE A 270 -2.08 -7.98 -25.41
CA PHE A 270 -3.54 -7.85 -25.39
C PHE A 270 -4.17 -7.68 -26.78
N GLU A 271 -3.46 -7.00 -27.69
CA GLU A 271 -3.86 -6.92 -29.08
C GLU A 271 -3.23 -8.08 -29.83
N ALA A 272 -3.96 -9.10 -30.19
CA ALA A 272 -3.49 -10.29 -30.92
C ALA A 272 -2.76 -9.98 -32.27
N SER A 273 -2.54 -8.71 -32.59
CA SER A 273 -1.84 -8.20 -33.77
C SER A 273 -0.37 -7.89 -33.43
N LYS A 274 0.56 -8.48 -34.18
CA LYS A 274 1.98 -8.08 -34.17
C LYS A 274 2.13 -6.75 -34.91
N ASN A 275 1.62 -5.67 -34.33
CA ASN A 275 1.79 -4.32 -34.88
C ASN A 275 3.27 -3.97 -34.92
N LYS A 276 3.84 -3.88 -36.09
CA LYS A 276 5.21 -3.36 -36.27
C LYS A 276 5.19 -1.86 -36.03
N ILE A 277 6.22 -1.37 -35.34
CA ILE A 277 6.45 0.09 -35.28
C ILE A 277 6.73 0.52 -36.72
N SER A 278 6.05 1.60 -37.14
CA SER A 278 6.34 2.19 -38.45
C SER A 278 7.80 2.64 -38.50
N ASP A 279 8.48 2.37 -39.61
CA ASP A 279 9.84 2.82 -39.83
C ASP A 279 9.95 4.35 -39.76
N ALA A 280 8.87 5.07 -40.04
CA ALA A 280 8.79 6.51 -39.85
C ALA A 280 8.90 6.94 -38.37
N ALA A 281 8.53 6.10 -37.39
CA ALA A 281 8.66 6.39 -35.98
C ALA A 281 10.09 6.16 -35.45
N THR A 282 10.92 5.40 -36.17
CA THR A 282 12.27 5.04 -35.76
C THR A 282 13.37 5.72 -36.55
N SER A 283 13.07 6.18 -37.76
CA SER A 283 14.01 6.83 -38.69
C SER A 283 13.54 8.23 -39.06
N LYS A 284 14.34 9.25 -38.71
CA LYS A 284 14.07 10.65 -39.12
C LYS A 284 14.02 10.78 -40.64
N TYR A 285 14.84 10.04 -41.37
CA TYR A 285 14.88 10.05 -42.83
C TYR A 285 13.54 9.55 -43.42
N VAL A 286 13.04 8.41 -42.95
CA VAL A 286 11.77 7.85 -43.40
C VAL A 286 10.62 8.77 -43.03
N LEU A 287 10.63 9.36 -41.83
CA LEU A 287 9.62 10.34 -41.41
C LEU A 287 9.63 11.58 -42.31
N HIS A 288 10.80 12.13 -42.61
CA HIS A 288 10.92 13.29 -43.53
C HIS A 288 10.40 12.97 -44.93
N ASN A 289 10.75 11.82 -45.49
CA ASN A 289 10.22 11.42 -46.80
C ASN A 289 8.71 11.24 -46.78
N LEU A 290 8.17 10.60 -45.76
CA LEU A 290 6.73 10.43 -45.60
C LEU A 290 6.00 11.79 -45.53
N ILE A 291 6.53 12.73 -44.71
CA ILE A 291 5.98 14.08 -44.62
C ILE A 291 6.08 14.81 -45.96
N ALA A 292 7.21 14.70 -46.66
CA ALA A 292 7.41 15.33 -47.99
C ALA A 292 6.41 14.79 -49.01
N ASP A 293 6.18 13.47 -49.01
CA ASP A 293 5.22 12.85 -49.94
C ASP A 293 3.77 13.27 -49.62
N ILE A 294 3.39 13.34 -48.35
CA ILE A 294 2.09 13.86 -47.91
C ILE A 294 1.92 15.31 -48.37
N LEU A 295 2.94 16.16 -48.11
CA LEU A 295 2.91 17.57 -48.52
C LEU A 295 2.81 17.72 -50.04
N ARG A 296 3.54 16.92 -50.83
CA ARG A 296 3.45 16.90 -52.30
C ARG A 296 2.05 16.62 -52.80
N VAL A 297 1.30 15.72 -52.12
CA VAL A 297 -0.08 15.45 -52.44
C VAL A 297 -0.98 16.61 -52.03
N MET A 298 -0.83 17.13 -50.82
CA MET A 298 -1.65 18.22 -50.27
C MET A 298 -1.51 19.54 -51.04
N ILE A 299 -0.32 19.87 -51.54
CA ILE A 299 -0.08 21.12 -52.30
C ILE A 299 -0.82 21.12 -53.64
N LYS A 300 -1.23 19.99 -54.16
CA LYS A 300 -2.04 19.95 -55.41
C LYS A 300 -3.45 20.52 -55.20
N ASP A 301 -4.00 20.41 -54.01
CA ASP A 301 -5.25 21.06 -53.64
C ASP A 301 -5.01 22.53 -53.29
N GLU A 302 -5.78 23.46 -53.90
CA GLU A 302 -5.59 24.89 -53.71
C GLU A 302 -5.87 25.35 -52.29
N LYS A 303 -6.89 24.78 -51.62
CA LYS A 303 -7.21 25.13 -50.22
C LYS A 303 -6.11 24.67 -49.27
N CYS A 304 -5.67 23.43 -49.43
CA CYS A 304 -4.55 22.88 -48.63
C CYS A 304 -3.26 23.66 -48.86
N ARG A 305 -2.95 24.04 -50.10
CA ARG A 305 -1.77 24.85 -50.43
C ARG A 305 -1.82 26.21 -49.72
N LYS A 306 -2.96 26.91 -49.76
CA LYS A 306 -3.13 28.20 -49.05
C LYS A 306 -2.95 28.03 -47.53
N LEU A 307 -3.52 26.98 -46.94
CA LEU A 307 -3.34 26.70 -45.51
C LEU A 307 -1.89 26.42 -45.13
N ILE A 308 -1.17 25.63 -45.90
CA ILE A 308 0.26 25.32 -45.69
C ILE A 308 1.10 26.60 -45.79
N ILE A 309 0.86 27.42 -46.80
CA ILE A 309 1.57 28.70 -46.97
C ILE A 309 1.29 29.63 -45.78
N ASN A 310 0.03 29.76 -45.38
CA ASN A 310 -0.35 30.56 -44.22
C ASN A 310 0.30 30.04 -42.94
N PHE A 311 0.27 28.72 -42.71
CA PHE A 311 0.90 28.12 -41.55
C PHE A 311 2.40 28.42 -41.49
N ILE A 312 3.11 28.22 -42.60
CA ILE A 312 4.55 28.50 -42.68
C ILE A 312 4.82 29.99 -42.44
N SER A 313 4.05 30.86 -43.09
CA SER A 313 4.23 32.30 -42.99
C SER A 313 3.95 32.89 -41.61
N TYR A 314 2.92 32.37 -40.90
CA TYR A 314 2.51 32.91 -39.61
C TYR A 314 3.11 32.21 -38.40
N HIS A 315 3.38 30.92 -38.47
CA HIS A 315 3.84 30.13 -37.33
C HIS A 315 5.34 29.80 -37.32
N ARG A 316 5.91 29.58 -38.50
CA ARG A 316 7.33 29.24 -38.60
C ARG A 316 8.24 30.45 -38.85
N TYR A 317 7.69 31.46 -39.53
CA TYR A 317 8.37 32.73 -39.73
C TYR A 317 7.49 33.82 -39.09
N PRO A 318 7.73 34.17 -37.82
CA PRO A 318 6.88 35.12 -37.12
C PRO A 318 6.77 36.42 -37.91
N ALA A 319 5.54 36.84 -38.17
CA ALA A 319 5.18 38.00 -38.96
C ALA A 319 5.77 39.32 -38.46
N LYS A 320 6.46 39.33 -37.33
CA LYS A 320 7.05 40.50 -36.67
C LYS A 320 7.95 41.35 -37.58
N TYR A 321 8.46 40.75 -38.67
CA TYR A 321 9.37 41.43 -39.61
C TYR A 321 8.87 41.48 -41.06
N LEU A 322 7.76 40.80 -41.39
CA LEU A 322 7.26 40.75 -42.77
C LEU A 322 6.87 42.15 -43.31
N ASP A 323 6.33 42.99 -42.44
CA ASP A 323 5.92 44.35 -42.79
C ASP A 323 7.11 45.31 -43.05
N GLN A 324 8.32 44.89 -42.71
CA GLN A 324 9.55 45.68 -42.91
C GLN A 324 10.28 45.36 -44.22
N PHE A 325 9.81 44.31 -44.94
CA PHE A 325 10.49 43.84 -46.15
C PHE A 325 9.57 43.90 -47.37
N ASN A 326 10.02 44.56 -48.41
CA ASN A 326 9.27 44.73 -49.65
C ASN A 326 9.13 43.45 -50.49
N THR A 327 9.95 42.44 -50.22
CA THR A 327 9.92 41.15 -50.91
C THR A 327 10.29 39.99 -49.96
N GLN A 328 9.75 38.77 -50.22
CA GLN A 328 10.14 37.57 -49.48
C GLN A 328 11.64 37.29 -49.55
N THR A 329 12.30 37.64 -50.67
CA THR A 329 13.75 37.43 -50.86
C THR A 329 14.52 38.25 -49.83
N ASN A 330 14.20 39.51 -49.63
CA ASN A 330 14.84 40.38 -48.66
C ASN A 330 14.63 39.91 -47.20
N TYR A 331 13.48 39.33 -46.91
CA TYR A 331 13.19 38.73 -45.61
C TYR A 331 14.04 37.46 -45.34
N PHE A 332 14.15 36.58 -46.35
CA PHE A 332 15.01 35.39 -46.22
C PHE A 332 16.50 35.72 -46.12
N GLU A 333 16.97 36.77 -46.83
CA GLU A 333 18.32 37.27 -46.68
C GLU A 333 18.59 37.84 -45.28
N TYR A 334 17.63 38.59 -44.74
CA TYR A 334 17.71 39.07 -43.38
C TYR A 334 17.81 37.92 -42.37
N LEU A 335 16.93 36.89 -42.47
CA LEU A 335 16.95 35.73 -41.59
C LEU A 335 18.28 34.97 -41.69
N ARG A 336 18.80 34.76 -42.88
CA ARG A 336 20.11 34.14 -43.07
C ARG A 336 21.26 34.87 -42.37
N LYS A 337 21.16 36.18 -42.35
CA LYS A 337 22.19 37.02 -41.76
C LYS A 337 22.08 37.21 -40.26
N HIS A 338 20.89 37.30 -39.73
CA HIS A 338 20.65 37.71 -38.35
C HIS A 338 20.04 36.61 -37.45
N GLU A 339 19.34 35.66 -38.06
CA GLU A 339 18.68 34.54 -37.34
C GLU A 339 18.84 33.19 -38.09
N PRO A 340 20.07 32.74 -38.33
CA PRO A 340 20.33 31.54 -39.13
C PRO A 340 19.70 30.27 -38.55
N GLU A 341 19.46 30.23 -37.25
CA GLU A 341 18.82 29.08 -36.59
C GLU A 341 17.33 28.94 -36.96
N THR A 342 16.66 30.04 -37.34
CA THR A 342 15.25 30.03 -37.76
C THR A 342 15.04 29.36 -39.13
N LEU A 343 16.11 29.21 -39.91
CA LEU A 343 16.10 28.58 -41.25
C LEU A 343 16.55 27.10 -41.24
N LYS A 344 17.01 26.59 -40.13
CA LYS A 344 17.33 25.18 -39.94
C LYS A 344 16.08 24.36 -39.55
#